data_c73ce23c3f4b2150e00bfd27480f7824
#
_entry.id   c73ce23c3f4b2150e00bfd27480f7824
#
_cell.length_a   1.000
_cell.length_b   1.000
_cell.length_c   1.000
_cell.angle_alpha   90.00
_cell.angle_beta   90.00
_cell.angle_gamma   90.00
#
_symmetry.space_group_name_H-M   'P 1'
#
loop_
_entity.id
_entity.type
_entity.pdbx_description
1 polymer ?
#
loop_
_entity_poly.entity_id
_entity_poly.type
_entity_poly.pdbx_seq_one_letter_code
_entity_poly.pdbx_strand_id
1 'polypeptide(L)'
;MTIRNLTLILALLLIFPSAAKAGTINRAQHRDHFTELEVEQIKETQILDKRIGVFVKAIARRLRVLTGATTDTAKQQKKDAELYGALPTGSRADLIGDIGKILDEAITNIDDVSARDEKNPLIPTALRLLANEAKRVVEQLQPFQSQASSDAEVASIEQVTENAESILAAANKLPPPVAKDKKKKQE
;
A
#
# COMPACT_ATOMS: atom_id res chain seq x y z
N MET A 1 -77.85 12.81 -50.46
CA MET A 1 -77.89 12.63 -49.02
C MET A 1 -76.67 11.83 -48.58
N THR A 2 -75.88 12.41 -47.80
CA THR A 2 -74.51 12.13 -47.48
C THR A 2 -74.34 10.98 -46.49
N ILE A 3 -73.50 9.98 -46.79
CA ILE A 3 -73.02 8.97 -45.84
C ILE A 3 -71.56 9.20 -45.68
N ARG A 4 -71.20 9.61 -44.46
CA ARG A 4 -69.84 9.89 -44.05
C ARG A 4 -69.16 8.58 -43.59
N ASN A 5 -68.13 8.19 -44.34
CA ASN A 5 -67.30 7.07 -44.01
C ASN A 5 -66.38 7.46 -42.83
N LEU A 6 -66.57 6.80 -41.73
CA LEU A 6 -65.70 6.87 -40.51
C LEU A 6 -64.60 5.83 -40.62
N THR A 7 -63.44 6.25 -41.07
CA THR A 7 -62.24 5.41 -41.11
C THR A 7 -61.59 5.33 -39.69
N LEU A 8 -61.68 4.17 -39.08
CA LEU A 8 -61.06 3.85 -37.78
C LEU A 8 -59.59 3.52 -38.04
N ILE A 9 -58.68 4.45 -37.67
CA ILE A 9 -57.24 4.22 -37.70
C ILE A 9 -56.85 3.53 -36.42
N LEU A 10 -56.60 2.22 -36.51
CA LEU A 10 -56.07 1.42 -35.42
C LEU A 10 -54.55 1.65 -35.32
N ALA A 11 -54.12 2.53 -34.41
CA ALA A 11 -52.70 2.75 -34.11
C ALA A 11 -52.17 1.59 -33.28
N LEU A 12 -51.40 0.68 -33.89
CA LEU A 12 -50.72 -0.41 -33.25
C LEU A 12 -49.45 0.12 -32.57
N LEU A 13 -49.54 0.39 -31.29
CA LEU A 13 -48.40 0.78 -30.43
C LEU A 13 -47.50 -0.43 -30.22
N LEU A 14 -46.41 -0.57 -30.98
CA LEU A 14 -45.34 -1.51 -30.75
C LEU A 14 -44.54 -1.06 -29.53
N ILE A 15 -44.85 -1.67 -28.38
CA ILE A 15 -44.03 -1.54 -27.15
C ILE A 15 -42.79 -2.40 -27.35
N PHE A 16 -41.67 -1.78 -27.71
CA PHE A 16 -40.35 -2.43 -27.63
C PHE A 16 -39.93 -2.52 -26.14
N PRO A 17 -39.74 -3.71 -25.60
CA PRO A 17 -39.08 -3.80 -24.30
C PRO A 17 -37.61 -3.40 -24.48
N SER A 18 -37.27 -2.19 -24.05
CA SER A 18 -35.88 -1.75 -23.89
C SER A 18 -35.26 -2.61 -22.80
N ALA A 19 -34.53 -3.66 -23.20
CA ALA A 19 -33.69 -4.40 -22.29
C ALA A 19 -32.56 -3.47 -21.81
N ALA A 20 -32.83 -2.74 -20.74
CA ALA A 20 -31.81 -2.04 -19.98
C ALA A 20 -30.81 -3.09 -19.54
N LYS A 21 -29.68 -3.23 -20.25
CA LYS A 21 -28.50 -3.89 -19.73
C LYS A 21 -28.15 -3.13 -18.43
N ALA A 22 -28.55 -3.69 -17.29
CA ALA A 22 -28.02 -3.33 -16.01
C ALA A 22 -26.52 -3.55 -16.11
N GLY A 23 -25.79 -2.48 -16.46
CA GLY A 23 -24.34 -2.45 -16.31
C GLY A 23 -24.09 -2.78 -14.83
N THR A 24 -23.60 -3.96 -14.57
CA THR A 24 -22.98 -4.27 -13.28
C THR A 24 -21.91 -3.20 -13.12
N ILE A 25 -22.24 -2.19 -12.30
CA ILE A 25 -21.23 -1.28 -11.75
C ILE A 25 -20.34 -2.21 -10.96
N ASN A 26 -19.24 -2.63 -11.60
CA ASN A 26 -18.16 -3.30 -10.93
C ASN A 26 -17.63 -2.25 -9.93
N ARG A 27 -18.24 -2.21 -8.73
CA ARG A 27 -17.64 -1.57 -7.59
C ARG A 27 -16.31 -2.29 -7.47
N ALA A 28 -15.25 -1.68 -8.00
CA ALA A 28 -13.90 -2.10 -7.69
C ALA A 28 -13.90 -2.21 -6.16
N GLN A 29 -13.93 -3.44 -5.68
CA GLN A 29 -13.95 -3.74 -4.26
C GLN A 29 -12.66 -3.09 -3.78
N HIS A 30 -12.79 -2.03 -2.97
CA HIS A 30 -11.64 -1.26 -2.48
C HIS A 30 -10.82 -2.25 -1.66
N ARG A 31 -9.81 -2.84 -2.31
CA ARG A 31 -8.91 -3.78 -1.68
C ARG A 31 -8.12 -3.03 -0.64
N ASP A 32 -8.16 -3.51 0.59
CA ASP A 32 -7.32 -2.97 1.64
C ASP A 32 -5.84 -3.29 1.34
N HIS A 33 -4.97 -2.32 1.53
CA HIS A 33 -3.54 -2.48 1.32
C HIS A 33 -2.84 -3.17 2.50
N PHE A 34 -3.52 -3.37 3.63
CA PHE A 34 -3.09 -4.22 4.74
C PHE A 34 -3.92 -5.49 4.84
N THR A 35 -3.34 -6.55 5.40
CA THR A 35 -4.08 -7.69 5.89
C THR A 35 -4.68 -7.38 7.27
N GLU A 36 -5.73 -8.11 7.67
CA GLU A 36 -6.40 -7.91 8.97
C GLU A 36 -5.40 -7.98 10.14
N LEU A 37 -4.49 -8.95 10.13
CA LEU A 37 -3.49 -9.10 11.19
C LEU A 37 -2.41 -8.01 11.14
N GLU A 38 -2.06 -7.48 9.97
CA GLU A 38 -1.20 -6.30 9.87
C GLU A 38 -1.87 -5.07 10.52
N VAL A 39 -3.17 -4.87 10.29
CA VAL A 39 -3.96 -3.80 10.94
C VAL A 39 -3.99 -3.98 12.46
N GLU A 40 -4.15 -5.20 12.96
CA GLU A 40 -4.10 -5.48 14.40
C GLU A 40 -2.74 -5.11 14.98
N GLN A 41 -1.64 -5.54 14.36
CA GLN A 41 -0.29 -5.20 14.79
C GLN A 41 -0.03 -3.68 14.81
N ILE A 42 -0.55 -2.94 13.83
CA ILE A 42 -0.46 -1.47 13.79
C ILE A 42 -1.23 -0.86 14.96
N LYS A 43 -2.44 -1.35 15.26
CA LYS A 43 -3.27 -0.85 16.36
C LYS A 43 -2.65 -1.12 17.74
N GLU A 44 -2.06 -2.29 17.93
CA GLU A 44 -1.41 -2.68 19.18
C GLU A 44 -0.09 -1.93 19.43
N THR A 45 0.58 -1.49 18.35
CA THR A 45 1.90 -0.87 18.43
C THR A 45 1.79 0.65 18.50
N GLN A 46 1.87 1.24 19.71
CA GLN A 46 1.71 2.68 19.92
C GLN A 46 3.03 3.48 19.86
N ILE A 47 4.17 2.83 20.03
CA ILE A 47 5.49 3.47 20.03
C ILE A 47 5.93 3.69 18.57
N LEU A 48 6.28 4.93 18.19
CA LEU A 48 6.49 5.35 16.82
C LEU A 48 7.47 4.45 16.04
N ASP A 49 8.68 4.26 16.55
CA ASP A 49 9.71 3.45 15.85
C ASP A 49 9.30 1.98 15.70
N LYS A 50 8.52 1.45 16.65
CA LYS A 50 7.96 0.09 16.59
C LYS A 50 6.84 0.01 15.58
N ARG A 51 5.95 1.00 15.54
CA ARG A 51 4.86 1.07 14.54
C ARG A 51 5.42 1.17 13.13
N ILE A 52 6.44 2.01 12.90
CA ILE A 52 7.14 2.05 11.61
C ILE A 52 7.77 0.70 11.28
N GLY A 53 8.25 -0.05 12.28
CA GLY A 53 8.71 -1.43 12.08
C GLY A 53 7.63 -2.38 11.57
N VAL A 54 6.35 -2.19 11.97
CA VAL A 54 5.21 -2.97 11.42
C VAL A 54 4.97 -2.60 9.95
N PHE A 55 4.99 -1.32 9.59
CA PHE A 55 4.87 -0.89 8.18
C PHE A 55 5.99 -1.46 7.32
N VAL A 56 7.24 -1.36 7.79
CA VAL A 56 8.41 -1.96 7.11
C VAL A 56 8.22 -3.46 6.91
N LYS A 57 7.68 -4.17 7.90
CA LYS A 57 7.39 -5.59 7.78
C LYS A 57 6.29 -5.88 6.75
N ALA A 58 5.23 -5.08 6.73
CA ALA A 58 4.16 -5.19 5.74
C ALA A 58 4.67 -4.98 4.30
N ILE A 59 5.56 -3.99 4.08
CA ILE A 59 6.25 -3.77 2.81
C ILE A 59 7.11 -4.99 2.43
N ALA A 60 7.93 -5.47 3.36
CA ALA A 60 8.79 -6.64 3.13
C ALA A 60 8.01 -7.89 2.71
N ARG A 61 6.80 -8.09 3.24
CA ARG A 61 5.92 -9.20 2.88
C ARG A 61 5.43 -9.10 1.43
N ARG A 62 5.12 -7.89 0.93
CA ARG A 62 4.74 -7.65 -0.48
C ARG A 62 5.92 -7.86 -1.41
N LEU A 63 7.09 -7.32 -1.06
CA LEU A 63 8.32 -7.53 -1.82
C LEU A 63 8.67 -9.02 -1.92
N ARG A 64 8.50 -9.78 -0.85
CA ARG A 64 8.71 -11.23 -0.86
C ARG A 64 7.80 -11.94 -1.86
N VAL A 65 6.52 -11.55 -1.95
CA VAL A 65 5.60 -12.13 -2.96
C VAL A 65 6.02 -11.73 -4.37
N LEU A 66 6.38 -10.47 -4.58
CA LEU A 66 6.78 -9.94 -5.89
C LEU A 66 8.06 -10.59 -6.44
N THR A 67 9.07 -10.75 -5.58
CA THR A 67 10.41 -11.22 -5.98
C THR A 67 10.62 -12.72 -5.79
N GLY A 68 9.77 -13.37 -4.99
CA GLY A 68 10.00 -14.75 -4.54
C GLY A 68 11.19 -14.91 -3.58
N ALA A 69 11.92 -13.82 -3.30
CA ALA A 69 13.12 -13.85 -2.49
C ALA A 69 12.81 -13.65 -1.00
N THR A 70 13.57 -14.34 -0.15
CA THR A 70 13.54 -14.12 1.30
C THR A 70 14.93 -14.36 1.89
N THR A 71 15.32 -13.46 2.78
CA THR A 71 16.52 -13.63 3.62
C THR A 71 16.15 -14.24 4.97
N ASP A 72 14.86 -14.42 5.25
CA ASP A 72 14.37 -14.92 6.52
C ASP A 72 14.64 -16.42 6.66
N THR A 73 15.08 -16.83 7.84
CA THR A 73 15.19 -18.25 8.20
C THR A 73 13.79 -18.88 8.33
N ALA A 74 13.72 -20.22 8.23
CA ALA A 74 12.46 -20.94 8.40
C ALA A 74 11.78 -20.61 9.76
N LYS A 75 12.55 -20.40 10.82
CA LYS A 75 12.05 -19.99 12.14
C LYS A 75 11.43 -18.60 12.11
N GLN A 76 12.07 -17.64 11.43
CA GLN A 76 11.54 -16.29 11.27
C GLN A 76 10.25 -16.29 10.43
N GLN A 77 10.23 -17.08 9.33
CA GLN A 77 9.03 -17.21 8.50
C GLN A 77 7.84 -17.78 9.28
N LYS A 78 8.08 -18.80 10.14
CA LYS A 78 7.04 -19.36 11.01
C LYS A 78 6.51 -18.31 11.99
N LYS A 79 7.40 -17.58 12.68
CA LYS A 79 7.02 -16.50 13.58
C LYS A 79 6.23 -15.40 12.88
N ASP A 80 6.64 -15.04 11.66
CA ASP A 80 5.93 -14.07 10.85
C ASP A 80 4.52 -14.54 10.48
N ALA A 81 4.36 -15.81 10.10
CA ALA A 81 3.05 -16.37 9.80
C ALA A 81 2.14 -16.42 11.03
N GLU A 82 2.69 -16.63 12.21
CA GLU A 82 1.95 -16.59 13.49
C GLU A 82 1.48 -15.16 13.83
N LEU A 83 2.28 -14.13 13.56
CA LEU A 83 1.99 -12.73 13.91
C LEU A 83 1.17 -12.00 12.84
N TYR A 84 1.45 -12.26 11.57
CA TYR A 84 0.92 -11.50 10.44
C TYR A 84 0.06 -12.34 9.49
N GLY A 85 -0.11 -13.63 9.77
CA GLY A 85 -0.90 -14.55 8.94
C GLY A 85 -0.27 -14.88 7.59
N ALA A 86 -1.13 -15.30 6.66
CA ALA A 86 -0.72 -15.61 5.29
C ALA A 86 -0.13 -14.38 4.59
N LEU A 87 0.76 -14.62 3.62
CA LEU A 87 1.30 -13.55 2.78
C LEU A 87 0.17 -12.84 2.01
N PRO A 88 0.31 -11.53 1.76
CA PRO A 88 -0.66 -10.79 0.96
C PRO A 88 -0.75 -11.37 -0.45
N THR A 89 -1.94 -11.28 -1.07
CA THR A 89 -2.22 -11.76 -2.42
C THR A 89 -2.66 -10.59 -3.29
N GLY A 90 -2.48 -10.70 -4.60
CA GLY A 90 -2.90 -9.69 -5.57
C GLY A 90 -2.09 -9.79 -6.84
N SER A 91 -2.45 -9.01 -7.84
CA SER A 91 -1.64 -8.82 -9.03
C SER A 91 -0.34 -8.09 -8.69
N ARG A 92 0.60 -8.05 -9.63
CA ARG A 92 1.85 -7.30 -9.46
C ARG A 92 1.58 -5.80 -9.23
N ALA A 93 0.68 -5.22 -10.01
CA ALA A 93 0.24 -3.83 -9.84
C ALA A 93 -0.39 -3.58 -8.46
N ASP A 94 -1.24 -4.51 -7.97
CA ASP A 94 -1.84 -4.39 -6.64
C ASP A 94 -0.79 -4.38 -5.52
N LEU A 95 0.16 -5.33 -5.57
CA LEU A 95 1.17 -5.45 -4.53
C LEU A 95 2.15 -4.27 -4.53
N ILE A 96 2.51 -3.74 -5.71
CA ILE A 96 3.32 -2.52 -5.81
C ILE A 96 2.53 -1.32 -5.31
N GLY A 97 1.26 -1.19 -5.70
CA GLY A 97 0.39 -0.13 -5.21
C GLY A 97 0.16 -0.18 -3.69
N ASP A 98 0.07 -1.38 -3.10
CA ASP A 98 0.03 -1.54 -1.64
C ASP A 98 1.30 -0.99 -0.98
N ILE A 99 2.49 -1.28 -1.55
CA ILE A 99 3.77 -0.74 -1.03
C ILE A 99 3.73 0.78 -1.03
N GLY A 100 3.27 1.42 -2.12
CA GLY A 100 3.14 2.87 -2.22
C GLY A 100 2.25 3.45 -1.11
N LYS A 101 1.08 2.87 -0.89
CA LYS A 101 0.14 3.30 0.15
C LYS A 101 0.69 3.09 1.56
N ILE A 102 1.41 1.99 1.81
CA ILE A 102 2.03 1.72 3.11
C ILE A 102 3.15 2.72 3.40
N LEU A 103 3.96 3.09 2.40
CA LEU A 103 4.97 4.13 2.55
C LEU A 103 4.33 5.49 2.88
N ASP A 104 3.27 5.87 2.19
CA ASP A 104 2.52 7.10 2.42
C ASP A 104 1.93 7.15 3.84
N GLU A 105 1.32 6.06 4.28
CA GLU A 105 0.78 5.96 5.65
C GLU A 105 1.87 5.99 6.72
N ALA A 106 3.03 5.40 6.45
CA ALA A 106 4.19 5.48 7.35
C ALA A 106 4.74 6.90 7.46
N ILE A 107 4.81 7.65 6.35
CA ILE A 107 5.16 9.08 6.32
C ILE A 107 4.16 9.85 7.19
N THR A 108 2.87 9.69 6.93
CA THR A 108 1.79 10.36 7.68
C THR A 108 1.92 10.10 9.18
N ASN A 109 2.22 8.88 9.59
CA ASN A 109 2.42 8.56 11.02
C ASN A 109 3.61 9.30 11.64
N ILE A 110 4.70 9.49 10.91
CA ILE A 110 5.86 10.26 11.39
C ILE A 110 5.51 11.74 11.46
N ASP A 111 4.84 12.29 10.45
CA ASP A 111 4.44 13.69 10.36
C ASP A 111 3.44 14.05 11.46
N ASP A 112 2.47 13.20 11.75
CA ASP A 112 1.52 13.36 12.83
C ASP A 112 2.20 13.45 14.22
N VAL A 113 3.24 12.67 14.45
CA VAL A 113 4.03 12.76 15.68
C VAL A 113 4.86 14.03 15.68
N SER A 114 5.47 14.38 14.56
CA SER A 114 6.28 15.60 14.40
C SER A 114 5.44 16.88 14.63
N ALA A 115 4.21 16.91 14.12
CA ALA A 115 3.30 18.02 14.29
C ALA A 115 2.89 18.23 15.77
N ARG A 116 2.82 17.17 16.55
CA ARG A 116 2.48 17.22 17.99
C ARG A 116 3.69 17.44 18.89
N ASP A 117 4.83 16.89 18.53
CA ASP A 117 6.09 16.95 19.28
C ASP A 117 7.28 16.87 18.31
N GLU A 118 7.67 18.00 17.74
CA GLU A 118 8.77 18.13 16.78
C GLU A 118 10.11 17.58 17.34
N LYS A 119 10.29 17.62 18.66
CA LYS A 119 11.51 17.15 19.33
C LYS A 119 11.44 15.71 19.79
N ASN A 120 10.44 14.96 19.40
CA ASN A 120 10.30 13.56 19.81
C ASN A 120 11.53 12.74 19.40
N PRO A 121 12.24 12.12 20.36
CA PRO A 121 13.51 11.43 20.12
C PRO A 121 13.36 10.18 19.22
N LEU A 122 12.14 9.69 19.01
CA LEU A 122 11.87 8.52 18.17
C LEU A 122 11.76 8.87 16.68
N ILE A 123 11.47 10.14 16.31
CA ILE A 123 11.34 10.56 14.91
C ILE A 123 12.61 10.23 14.11
N PRO A 124 13.83 10.59 14.53
CA PRO A 124 15.02 10.25 13.74
C PRO A 124 15.23 8.74 13.58
N THR A 125 14.87 7.94 14.57
CA THR A 125 14.99 6.48 14.51
C THR A 125 13.98 5.88 13.56
N ALA A 126 12.71 6.31 13.65
CA ALA A 126 11.62 5.90 12.79
C ALA A 126 11.89 6.25 11.32
N LEU A 127 12.32 7.49 11.06
CA LEU A 127 12.62 7.95 9.70
C LEU A 127 13.81 7.21 9.09
N ARG A 128 14.87 6.92 9.84
CA ARG A 128 15.99 6.09 9.34
C ARG A 128 15.56 4.67 9.02
N LEU A 129 14.71 4.07 9.87
CA LEU A 129 14.18 2.74 9.61
C LEU A 129 13.38 2.71 8.31
N LEU A 130 12.50 3.69 8.11
CA LEU A 130 11.71 3.82 6.90
C LEU A 130 12.59 4.11 5.67
N ALA A 131 13.61 4.95 5.79
CA ALA A 131 14.53 5.28 4.69
C ALA A 131 15.35 4.06 4.23
N ASN A 132 15.79 3.22 5.16
CA ASN A 132 16.47 1.97 4.82
C ASN A 132 15.56 1.04 4.02
N GLU A 133 14.28 0.97 4.39
CA GLU A 133 13.30 0.17 3.64
C GLU A 133 12.98 0.78 2.30
N ALA A 134 12.77 2.11 2.21
CA ALA A 134 12.53 2.83 0.96
C ALA A 134 13.66 2.59 -0.05
N LYS A 135 14.91 2.64 0.38
CA LYS A 135 16.07 2.29 -0.47
C LYS A 135 15.97 0.87 -1.01
N ARG A 136 15.67 -0.10 -0.13
CA ARG A 136 15.52 -1.51 -0.51
C ARG A 136 14.36 -1.72 -1.49
N VAL A 137 13.25 -1.02 -1.30
CA VAL A 137 12.10 -1.05 -2.20
C VAL A 137 12.50 -0.60 -3.60
N VAL A 138 13.16 0.56 -3.74
CA VAL A 138 13.61 1.08 -5.04
C VAL A 138 14.54 0.08 -5.73
N GLU A 139 15.53 -0.47 -5.01
CA GLU A 139 16.46 -1.46 -5.54
C GLU A 139 15.74 -2.72 -6.04
N GLN A 140 14.76 -3.21 -5.28
CA GLN A 140 14.03 -4.44 -5.63
C GLN A 140 12.96 -4.24 -6.71
N LEU A 141 12.43 -3.03 -6.88
CA LEU A 141 11.47 -2.71 -7.93
C LEU A 141 12.12 -2.33 -9.26
N GLN A 142 13.42 -2.04 -9.30
CA GLN A 142 14.12 -1.69 -10.53
C GLN A 142 13.90 -2.67 -11.70
N PRO A 143 13.93 -4.00 -11.51
CA PRO A 143 13.66 -4.93 -12.61
C PRO A 143 12.22 -4.85 -13.14
N PHE A 144 11.26 -4.45 -12.30
CA PHE A 144 9.86 -4.35 -12.69
C PHE A 144 9.55 -3.10 -13.52
N GLN A 145 10.34 -2.04 -13.41
CA GLN A 145 10.18 -0.81 -14.22
C GLN A 145 10.25 -1.11 -15.72
N SER A 146 11.24 -1.91 -16.14
CA SER A 146 11.41 -2.26 -17.55
C SER A 146 10.42 -3.34 -18.04
N GLN A 147 9.73 -4.01 -17.12
CA GLN A 147 8.78 -5.09 -17.38
C GLN A 147 7.33 -4.68 -17.18
N ALA A 148 7.07 -3.42 -16.82
CA ALA A 148 5.73 -2.92 -16.60
C ALA A 148 4.88 -3.10 -17.87
N SER A 149 3.73 -3.77 -17.74
CA SER A 149 2.90 -4.20 -18.86
C SER A 149 1.54 -3.49 -18.90
N SER A 150 1.23 -2.67 -17.89
CA SER A 150 -0.01 -1.91 -17.81
C SER A 150 0.21 -0.52 -17.21
N ASP A 151 -0.66 0.43 -17.58
CA ASP A 151 -0.65 1.79 -17.03
C ASP A 151 -0.79 1.80 -15.50
N ALA A 152 -1.59 0.88 -14.96
CA ALA A 152 -1.76 0.73 -13.50
C ALA A 152 -0.46 0.32 -12.81
N GLU A 153 0.33 -0.55 -13.42
CA GLU A 153 1.63 -0.96 -12.88
C GLU A 153 2.65 0.16 -12.95
N VAL A 154 2.70 0.87 -14.08
CA VAL A 154 3.56 2.06 -14.25
C VAL A 154 3.23 3.10 -13.17
N ALA A 155 1.97 3.49 -13.02
CA ALA A 155 1.53 4.46 -12.02
C ALA A 155 1.86 4.01 -10.59
N SER A 156 1.71 2.70 -10.28
CA SER A 156 2.07 2.17 -8.96
C SER A 156 3.58 2.26 -8.68
N ILE A 157 4.42 1.99 -9.68
CA ILE A 157 5.88 2.09 -9.55
C ILE A 157 6.30 3.57 -9.39
N GLU A 158 5.71 4.48 -10.14
CA GLU A 158 5.95 5.92 -10.01
C GLU A 158 5.61 6.41 -8.61
N GLN A 159 4.43 6.09 -8.08
CA GLN A 159 4.02 6.46 -6.72
C GLN A 159 5.00 5.95 -5.66
N VAL A 160 5.42 4.68 -5.76
CA VAL A 160 6.41 4.11 -4.83
C VAL A 160 7.73 4.86 -4.90
N THR A 161 8.19 5.21 -6.11
CA THR A 161 9.45 5.92 -6.33
C THR A 161 9.38 7.33 -5.72
N GLU A 162 8.32 8.08 -5.96
CA GLU A 162 8.10 9.42 -5.39
C GLU A 162 8.09 9.39 -3.86
N ASN A 163 7.35 8.44 -3.26
CA ASN A 163 7.32 8.28 -1.81
C ASN A 163 8.70 7.93 -1.24
N ALA A 164 9.43 7.02 -1.90
CA ALA A 164 10.77 6.64 -1.48
C ALA A 164 11.77 7.80 -1.56
N GLU A 165 11.74 8.57 -2.64
CA GLU A 165 12.58 9.76 -2.81
C GLU A 165 12.30 10.81 -1.72
N SER A 166 11.03 11.05 -1.39
CA SER A 166 10.63 11.96 -0.31
C SER A 166 11.17 11.52 1.04
N ILE A 167 11.05 10.23 1.37
CA ILE A 167 11.56 9.63 2.59
C ILE A 167 13.08 9.77 2.68
N LEU A 168 13.80 9.46 1.59
CA LEU A 168 15.25 9.54 1.53
C LEU A 168 15.74 10.99 1.67
N ALA A 169 15.07 11.94 1.01
CA ALA A 169 15.36 13.36 1.13
C ALA A 169 15.17 13.88 2.56
N ALA A 170 14.11 13.44 3.25
CA ALA A 170 13.86 13.78 4.65
C ALA A 170 14.93 13.17 5.58
N ALA A 171 15.27 11.90 5.36
CA ALA A 171 16.27 11.20 6.17
C ALA A 171 17.68 11.80 6.04
N ASN A 172 18.04 12.31 4.85
CA ASN A 172 19.32 12.96 4.60
C ASN A 172 19.51 14.28 5.36
N LYS A 173 18.41 14.89 5.83
CA LYS A 173 18.46 16.10 6.68
C LYS A 173 18.72 15.78 8.16
N LEU A 174 18.66 14.51 8.56
CA LEU A 174 18.90 14.11 9.94
C LEU A 174 20.39 14.20 10.29
N PRO A 175 20.74 14.60 11.53
CA PRO A 175 22.11 14.53 12.01
C PRO A 175 22.61 13.07 12.00
N PRO A 176 23.92 12.83 11.95
CA PRO A 176 24.47 11.48 12.02
C PRO A 176 23.94 10.71 13.23
N PRO A 177 23.77 9.38 13.16
CA PRO A 177 23.37 8.58 14.29
C PRO A 177 24.37 8.78 15.44
N VAL A 178 23.88 9.11 16.64
CA VAL A 178 24.73 9.12 17.83
C VAL A 178 25.15 7.67 18.09
N ALA A 179 26.45 7.39 18.05
CA ALA A 179 26.97 6.08 18.40
C ALA A 179 26.52 5.76 19.83
N LYS A 180 25.74 4.69 19.99
CA LYS A 180 25.43 4.19 21.33
C LYS A 180 26.75 3.73 21.95
N ASP A 181 27.26 4.47 22.96
CA ASP A 181 28.36 3.99 23.78
C ASP A 181 28.00 2.57 24.25
N LYS A 182 28.77 1.60 23.77
CA LYS A 182 28.71 0.25 24.31
C LYS A 182 29.15 0.39 25.76
N LYS A 183 28.17 0.57 26.69
CA LYS A 183 28.47 0.40 28.11
C LYS A 183 29.19 -0.94 28.24
N LYS A 184 30.52 -0.89 28.45
CA LYS A 184 31.29 -2.02 28.89
C LYS A 184 30.54 -2.59 30.08
N LYS A 185 30.05 -3.83 29.96
CA LYS A 185 29.84 -4.68 31.13
C LYS A 185 31.22 -4.82 31.78
N GLN A 186 31.45 -4.01 32.77
CA GLN A 186 32.45 -4.34 33.77
C GLN A 186 31.79 -5.28 34.77
N GLU A 187 32.38 -6.42 34.87
CA GLU A 187 32.34 -7.51 35.83
C GLU A 187 31.55 -7.28 37.12
#